data_c62690c7ef4d84a05d57b14473754d27
#
_entry.id   c62690c7ef4d84a05d57b14473754d27
#
_cell.length_a   1.000
_cell.length_b   1.000
_cell.length_c   1.000
_cell.angle_alpha   90.00
_cell.angle_beta   90.00
_cell.angle_gamma   90.00
#
_symmetry.space_group_name_H-M   'P 1'
#
loop_
_entity.id
_entity.type
_entity.pdbx_description
1 polymer ?
#
loop_
_entity_poly.entity_id
_entity_poly.type
_entity_poly.pdbx_seq_one_letter_code
_entity_poly.pdbx_strand_id
1 'polypeptide(L)'
;DRSRGLGDVYKRQARTREKIETVLKELDYRPNLYASALASKRHYKVAALLPKVGGYDYWIEVLRGVDLAAKEYANLNIDVEQILFDQYDSRDFEASADRLLAANADAVLLAPIFKDPSIYLASRLDGRQIPYVFIDSDIEAANALSYFGMDSLQSGYLAAKLLLSDIVPQKDIAVFKINRYGNVGSNQSDLRYQGFLKYVQEKFPEHRLRLVML
;
A
#
# COMPACT_ATOMS: atom_id res chain seq x y z
N ASP A 1 -10.35 -51.59 -7.30
CA ASP A 1 -11.49 -50.67 -7.06
C ASP A 1 -11.27 -49.65 -5.94
N ARG A 2 -10.01 -49.14 -5.82
CA ARG A 2 -9.66 -48.08 -4.79
C ARG A 2 -9.85 -46.65 -5.33
N SER A 3 -10.10 -46.44 -6.60
CA SER A 3 -10.23 -45.11 -7.21
C SER A 3 -11.62 -44.48 -7.02
N ARG A 4 -12.67 -45.26 -6.78
CA ARG A 4 -14.03 -44.74 -6.53
C ARG A 4 -14.20 -44.09 -5.17
N GLY A 5 -13.47 -44.54 -4.16
CA GLY A 5 -13.59 -44.02 -2.78
C GLY A 5 -13.04 -42.60 -2.60
N LEU A 6 -11.96 -42.23 -3.31
CA LEU A 6 -11.34 -40.91 -3.21
C LEU A 6 -12.22 -39.82 -3.82
N GLY A 7 -12.83 -40.10 -5.00
CA GLY A 7 -13.73 -39.11 -5.64
C GLY A 7 -14.99 -38.83 -4.86
N ASP A 8 -15.54 -39.82 -4.09
CA ASP A 8 -16.71 -39.63 -3.23
C ASP A 8 -16.39 -38.83 -1.95
N VAL A 9 -15.18 -39.01 -1.40
CA VAL A 9 -14.73 -38.23 -0.24
C VAL A 9 -14.59 -36.75 -0.60
N TYR A 10 -14.00 -36.42 -1.76
CA TYR A 10 -13.89 -35.03 -2.22
C TYR A 10 -15.25 -34.38 -2.51
N LYS A 11 -16.19 -35.10 -3.13
CA LYS A 11 -17.56 -34.61 -3.37
C LYS A 11 -18.34 -34.40 -2.06
N ARG A 12 -18.18 -35.30 -1.08
CA ARG A 12 -18.80 -35.12 0.25
C ARG A 12 -18.22 -33.92 1.00
N GLN A 13 -16.93 -33.71 0.93
CA GLN A 13 -16.30 -32.53 1.53
C GLN A 13 -16.79 -31.24 0.90
N ALA A 14 -16.87 -31.14 -0.43
CA ALA A 14 -17.38 -29.95 -1.13
C ALA A 14 -18.85 -29.66 -0.73
N ARG A 15 -19.72 -30.65 -0.73
CA ARG A 15 -21.14 -30.49 -0.33
C ARG A 15 -21.31 -30.13 1.15
N THR A 16 -20.45 -30.65 2.01
CA THR A 16 -20.47 -30.30 3.45
C THR A 16 -19.99 -28.90 3.67
N ARG A 17 -18.94 -28.45 2.95
CA ARG A 17 -18.42 -27.10 2.98
C ARG A 17 -19.47 -26.08 2.52
N GLU A 18 -20.16 -26.36 1.43
CA GLU A 18 -21.23 -25.50 0.90
C GLU A 18 -22.39 -25.33 1.88
N LYS A 19 -22.80 -26.42 2.57
CA LYS A 19 -23.80 -26.34 3.64
C LYS A 19 -23.33 -25.50 4.84
N ILE A 20 -22.07 -25.66 5.27
CA ILE A 20 -21.51 -24.88 6.36
C ILE A 20 -21.46 -23.39 5.96
N GLU A 21 -20.98 -23.08 4.76
CA GLU A 21 -20.93 -21.70 4.26
C GLU A 21 -22.33 -21.06 4.18
N THR A 22 -23.35 -21.82 3.80
CA THR A 22 -24.75 -21.34 3.78
C THR A 22 -25.22 -21.01 5.19
N VAL A 23 -25.04 -21.91 6.15
CA VAL A 23 -25.46 -21.69 7.54
C VAL A 23 -24.69 -20.53 8.19
N LEU A 24 -23.37 -20.38 7.89
CA LEU A 24 -22.58 -19.28 8.39
C LEU A 24 -23.09 -17.93 7.87
N LYS A 25 -23.54 -17.87 6.59
CA LYS A 25 -24.16 -16.68 6.01
C LYS A 25 -25.53 -16.37 6.61
N GLU A 26 -26.37 -17.40 6.82
CA GLU A 26 -27.70 -17.24 7.42
C GLU A 26 -27.62 -16.73 8.87
N LEU A 27 -26.59 -17.13 9.61
CA LEU A 27 -26.37 -16.74 11.01
C LEU A 27 -25.57 -15.44 11.16
N ASP A 28 -25.17 -14.78 10.06
CA ASP A 28 -24.20 -13.65 10.06
C ASP A 28 -22.97 -13.94 10.95
N TYR A 29 -22.54 -15.20 10.93
CA TYR A 29 -21.44 -15.62 11.77
C TYR A 29 -20.12 -15.02 11.26
N ARG A 30 -19.52 -14.19 12.10
CA ARG A 30 -18.15 -13.67 11.88
C ARG A 30 -17.18 -14.42 12.76
N PRO A 31 -16.18 -15.11 12.18
CA PRO A 31 -15.16 -15.77 12.98
C PRO A 31 -14.50 -14.78 13.93
N ASN A 32 -14.41 -15.13 15.20
CA ASN A 32 -13.60 -14.35 16.12
C ASN A 32 -12.12 -14.62 15.81
N LEU A 33 -11.42 -13.59 15.28
CA LEU A 33 -10.02 -13.71 14.89
C LEU A 33 -9.12 -14.11 16.06
N TYR A 34 -9.40 -13.60 17.26
CA TYR A 34 -8.66 -13.97 18.48
C TYR A 34 -8.84 -15.44 18.83
N ALA A 35 -10.07 -15.96 18.80
CA ALA A 35 -10.34 -17.36 19.05
C ALA A 35 -9.71 -18.26 17.98
N SER A 36 -9.72 -17.84 16.73
CA SER A 36 -9.09 -18.57 15.62
C SER A 36 -7.56 -18.57 15.72
N ALA A 37 -6.95 -17.46 16.12
CA ALA A 37 -5.51 -17.35 16.33
C ALA A 37 -5.05 -18.23 17.51
N LEU A 38 -5.79 -18.23 18.61
CA LEU A 38 -5.52 -19.09 19.75
C LEU A 38 -5.65 -20.60 19.42
N ALA A 39 -6.58 -20.94 18.52
CA ALA A 39 -6.78 -22.34 18.10
C ALA A 39 -5.74 -22.78 17.05
N SER A 40 -5.32 -21.86 16.17
CA SER A 40 -4.32 -22.12 15.14
C SER A 40 -2.93 -21.86 15.73
N LYS A 41 -2.15 -22.81 16.05
CA LYS A 41 -0.75 -22.60 16.48
C LYS A 41 0.15 -22.02 15.40
N ARG A 42 -0.42 -21.37 14.36
CA ARG A 42 0.32 -20.81 13.22
C ARG A 42 0.83 -19.41 13.58
N HIS A 43 2.11 -19.21 13.39
CA HIS A 43 2.73 -17.90 13.44
C HIS A 43 2.71 -17.29 12.03
N TYR A 44 2.39 -16.01 11.95
CA TYR A 44 2.42 -15.24 10.71
C TYR A 44 3.52 -14.20 10.79
N LYS A 45 4.30 -14.11 9.74
CA LYS A 45 5.36 -13.11 9.61
C LYS A 45 4.96 -12.07 8.57
N VAL A 46 4.88 -10.81 8.98
CA VAL A 46 4.67 -9.67 8.10
C VAL A 46 6.01 -8.92 7.96
N ALA A 47 6.46 -8.72 6.72
CA ALA A 47 7.63 -7.88 6.47
C ALA A 47 7.17 -6.50 6.01
N ALA A 48 7.70 -5.43 6.62
CA ALA A 48 7.42 -4.06 6.27
C ALA A 48 8.67 -3.42 5.64
N LEU A 49 8.63 -3.17 4.31
CA LEU A 49 9.71 -2.49 3.59
C LEU A 49 9.40 -0.99 3.53
N LEU A 50 10.10 -0.23 4.36
CA LEU A 50 9.81 1.16 4.63
C LEU A 50 11.08 2.01 4.60
N PRO A 51 10.98 3.33 4.31
CA PRO A 51 12.10 4.23 4.40
C PRO A 51 12.67 4.36 5.82
N LYS A 52 14.00 4.50 5.88
CA LYS A 52 14.70 4.93 7.10
C LYS A 52 14.30 6.36 7.46
N VAL A 53 14.28 6.62 8.75
CA VAL A 53 14.02 7.96 9.28
C VAL A 53 15.32 8.74 9.43
N GLY A 54 15.33 9.96 8.91
CA GLY A 54 16.43 10.92 9.06
C GLY A 54 15.92 12.25 9.63
N GLY A 55 15.93 12.42 10.96
CA GLY A 55 15.50 13.67 11.58
C GLY A 55 13.97 13.82 11.70
N TYR A 56 13.43 15.03 11.44
CA TYR A 56 11.98 15.26 11.38
C TYR A 56 11.45 14.81 10.02
N ASP A 57 10.97 13.58 9.95
CA ASP A 57 10.51 12.97 8.72
C ASP A 57 9.08 12.43 8.87
N TYR A 58 8.29 12.52 7.80
CA TYR A 58 6.97 11.90 7.67
C TYR A 58 6.98 10.42 8.09
N TRP A 59 8.03 9.69 7.76
CA TRP A 59 8.16 8.26 8.02
C TRP A 59 8.26 7.90 9.50
N ILE A 60 8.55 8.85 10.39
CA ILE A 60 8.54 8.63 11.86
C ILE A 60 7.17 8.12 12.31
N GLU A 61 6.11 8.79 11.88
CA GLU A 61 4.76 8.43 12.31
C GLU A 61 4.28 7.13 11.66
N VAL A 62 4.72 6.85 10.44
CA VAL A 62 4.44 5.57 9.75
C VAL A 62 5.10 4.41 10.50
N LEU A 63 6.40 4.51 10.81
CA LEU A 63 7.13 3.48 11.56
C LEU A 63 6.53 3.27 12.95
N ARG A 64 6.18 4.37 13.64
CA ARG A 64 5.49 4.31 14.92
C ARG A 64 4.14 3.59 14.83
N GLY A 65 3.36 3.86 13.78
CA GLY A 65 2.10 3.16 13.52
C GLY A 65 2.30 1.66 13.32
N VAL A 66 3.33 1.27 12.58
CA VAL A 66 3.70 -0.14 12.38
C VAL A 66 4.11 -0.79 13.71
N ASP A 67 4.91 -0.12 14.54
CA ASP A 67 5.30 -0.62 15.86
C ASP A 67 4.10 -0.80 16.80
N LEU A 68 3.15 0.13 16.78
CA LEU A 68 1.93 0.04 17.57
C LEU A 68 1.07 -1.14 17.12
N ALA A 69 0.88 -1.30 15.81
CA ALA A 69 0.15 -2.43 15.24
C ALA A 69 0.84 -3.77 15.57
N ALA A 70 2.17 -3.83 15.45
CA ALA A 70 2.93 -5.03 15.81
C ALA A 70 2.69 -5.45 17.26
N LYS A 71 2.68 -4.50 18.21
CA LYS A 71 2.39 -4.77 19.62
C LYS A 71 0.94 -5.22 19.85
N GLU A 72 -0.01 -4.57 19.18
CA GLU A 72 -1.43 -4.88 19.31
C GLU A 72 -1.75 -6.30 18.81
N TYR A 73 -1.16 -6.68 17.66
CA TYR A 73 -1.43 -7.97 17.03
C TYR A 73 -0.47 -9.10 17.44
N ALA A 74 0.51 -8.85 18.30
CA ALA A 74 1.43 -9.88 18.81
C ALA A 74 0.70 -11.08 19.43
N ASN A 75 -0.41 -10.83 20.14
CA ASN A 75 -1.23 -11.88 20.75
C ASN A 75 -1.97 -12.76 19.72
N LEU A 76 -1.99 -12.39 18.45
CA LEU A 76 -2.52 -13.20 17.35
C LEU A 76 -1.43 -14.03 16.66
N ASN A 77 -0.26 -14.15 17.26
CA ASN A 77 0.93 -14.78 16.67
C ASN A 77 1.34 -14.14 15.33
N ILE A 78 1.30 -12.81 15.28
CA ILE A 78 1.74 -12.01 14.12
C ILE A 78 3.01 -11.29 14.52
N ASP A 79 4.11 -11.64 13.87
CA ASP A 79 5.40 -10.98 14.01
C ASP A 79 5.60 -10.00 12.84
N VAL A 80 6.04 -8.77 13.14
CA VAL A 80 6.32 -7.76 12.13
C VAL A 80 7.82 -7.47 12.09
N GLU A 81 8.45 -7.74 10.96
CA GLU A 81 9.84 -7.39 10.69
C GLU A 81 9.91 -6.11 9.84
N GLN A 82 10.53 -5.05 10.37
CA GLN A 82 10.79 -3.85 9.60
C GLN A 82 12.13 -3.95 8.88
N ILE A 83 12.09 -3.80 7.55
CA ILE A 83 13.26 -3.76 6.67
C ILE A 83 13.34 -2.33 6.13
N LEU A 84 14.37 -1.61 6.54
CA LEU A 84 14.47 -0.19 6.26
C LEU A 84 15.47 0.08 5.14
N PHE A 85 15.12 1.03 4.24
CA PHE A 85 15.96 1.47 3.13
C PHE A 85 16.09 3.00 3.08
N ASP A 86 17.14 3.48 2.43
CA ASP A 86 17.33 4.90 2.16
C ASP A 86 16.39 5.36 1.04
N GLN A 87 15.48 6.31 1.34
CA GLN A 87 14.50 6.82 0.38
C GLN A 87 15.13 7.61 -0.79
N TYR A 88 16.43 7.85 -0.77
CA TYR A 88 17.16 8.55 -1.81
C TYR A 88 18.11 7.64 -2.60
N ASP A 89 18.23 6.36 -2.21
CA ASP A 89 19.09 5.38 -2.84
C ASP A 89 18.28 4.15 -3.34
N SER A 90 18.10 4.08 -4.65
CA SER A 90 17.39 2.95 -5.27
C SER A 90 18.12 1.61 -5.10
N ARG A 91 19.46 1.62 -4.99
CA ARG A 91 20.26 0.41 -4.77
C ARG A 91 20.04 -0.14 -3.36
N ASP A 92 19.94 0.75 -2.35
CA ASP A 92 19.60 0.32 -0.98
C ASP A 92 18.18 -0.26 -0.91
N PHE A 93 17.24 0.31 -1.69
CA PHE A 93 15.90 -0.29 -1.84
C PHE A 93 15.96 -1.69 -2.45
N GLU A 94 16.69 -1.89 -3.56
CA GLU A 94 16.83 -3.18 -4.22
C GLU A 94 17.49 -4.22 -3.29
N ALA A 95 18.57 -3.86 -2.59
CA ALA A 95 19.20 -4.72 -1.59
C ALA A 95 18.26 -5.06 -0.42
N SER A 96 17.41 -4.11 -0.02
CA SER A 96 16.41 -4.30 1.02
C SER A 96 15.25 -5.18 0.55
N ALA A 97 14.85 -5.08 -0.73
CA ALA A 97 13.88 -5.95 -1.37
C ALA A 97 14.38 -7.41 -1.44
N ASP A 98 15.66 -7.62 -1.73
CA ASP A 98 16.25 -8.96 -1.70
C ASP A 98 16.26 -9.56 -0.28
N ARG A 99 16.55 -8.74 0.74
CA ARG A 99 16.43 -9.17 2.15
C ARG A 99 14.99 -9.55 2.50
N LEU A 100 14.01 -8.76 2.04
CA LEU A 100 12.59 -9.06 2.23
C LEU A 100 12.21 -10.39 1.60
N LEU A 101 12.64 -10.63 0.35
CA LEU A 101 12.37 -11.89 -0.35
C LEU A 101 13.01 -13.11 0.32
N ALA A 102 14.13 -12.92 1.06
CA ALA A 102 14.80 -13.96 1.85
C ALA A 102 14.14 -14.16 3.23
N ALA A 103 13.37 -13.23 3.72
CA ALA A 103 12.77 -13.27 5.06
C ALA A 103 11.63 -14.28 5.22
N ASN A 104 11.13 -14.90 4.13
CA ASN A 104 10.02 -15.85 4.12
C ASN A 104 8.76 -15.28 4.82
N ALA A 105 8.39 -14.05 4.51
CA ALA A 105 7.21 -13.41 5.04
C ALA A 105 5.92 -14.02 4.45
N ASP A 106 4.86 -14.10 5.27
CA ASP A 106 3.51 -14.51 4.83
C ASP A 106 2.74 -13.36 4.17
N ALA A 107 3.10 -12.11 4.49
CA ALA A 107 2.53 -10.91 3.89
C ALA A 107 3.53 -9.74 3.93
N VAL A 108 3.31 -8.74 3.07
CA VAL A 108 4.21 -7.60 2.95
C VAL A 108 3.47 -6.27 3.02
N LEU A 109 4.02 -5.33 3.80
CA LEU A 109 3.69 -3.91 3.76
C LEU A 109 4.81 -3.20 2.99
N LEU A 110 4.50 -2.54 1.90
CA LEU A 110 5.49 -1.97 0.97
C LEU A 110 5.23 -0.48 0.72
N ALA A 111 6.25 0.35 0.95
CA ALA A 111 6.28 1.73 0.49
C ALA A 111 6.96 1.80 -0.90
N PRO A 112 6.20 1.89 -2.01
CA PRO A 112 6.75 1.78 -3.36
C PRO A 112 7.30 3.13 -3.85
N ILE A 113 8.37 3.62 -3.21
CA ILE A 113 8.96 4.93 -3.52
C ILE A 113 9.66 4.93 -4.88
N PHE A 114 10.30 3.80 -5.25
CA PHE A 114 10.99 3.62 -6.53
C PHE A 114 10.12 2.78 -7.46
N LYS A 115 9.55 3.38 -8.50
CA LYS A 115 8.54 2.75 -9.35
C LYS A 115 9.00 1.41 -9.92
N ASP A 116 10.06 1.40 -10.73
CA ASP A 116 10.49 0.19 -11.44
C ASP A 116 11.00 -0.92 -10.50
N PRO A 117 11.84 -0.65 -9.50
CA PRO A 117 12.21 -1.63 -8.49
C PRO A 117 11.01 -2.17 -7.70
N SER A 118 10.00 -1.34 -7.42
CA SER A 118 8.80 -1.78 -6.71
C SER A 118 7.89 -2.65 -7.58
N ILE A 119 7.76 -2.36 -8.88
CA ILE A 119 7.05 -3.23 -9.84
C ILE A 119 7.74 -4.59 -9.91
N TYR A 120 9.09 -4.59 -10.00
CA TYR A 120 9.86 -5.84 -10.01
C TYR A 120 9.64 -6.65 -8.72
N LEU A 121 9.73 -6.01 -7.55
CA LEU A 121 9.45 -6.67 -6.26
C LEU A 121 8.03 -7.22 -6.21
N ALA A 122 7.03 -6.43 -6.61
CA ALA A 122 5.63 -6.85 -6.65
C ALA A 122 5.44 -8.09 -7.51
N SER A 123 6.05 -8.15 -8.70
CA SER A 123 6.00 -9.32 -9.59
C SER A 123 6.61 -10.58 -8.93
N ARG A 124 7.67 -10.41 -8.12
CA ARG A 124 8.29 -11.52 -7.37
C ARG A 124 7.41 -12.02 -6.23
N LEU A 125 6.69 -11.11 -5.56
CA LEU A 125 5.71 -11.45 -4.53
C LEU A 125 4.52 -12.18 -5.14
N ASP A 126 3.99 -11.69 -6.26
CA ASP A 126 2.91 -12.35 -7.02
C ASP A 126 3.30 -13.78 -7.43
N GLY A 127 4.50 -13.96 -7.99
CA GLY A 127 5.02 -15.28 -8.37
C GLY A 127 5.18 -16.27 -7.21
N ARG A 128 5.31 -15.76 -5.98
CA ARG A 128 5.36 -16.56 -4.73
C ARG A 128 4.02 -16.64 -4.02
N GLN A 129 2.98 -16.01 -4.55
CA GLN A 129 1.67 -15.89 -3.92
C GLN A 129 1.72 -15.26 -2.53
N ILE A 130 2.65 -14.33 -2.29
CA ILE A 130 2.76 -13.55 -1.06
C ILE A 130 1.91 -12.30 -1.22
N PRO A 131 0.82 -12.13 -0.44
CA PRO A 131 -0.01 -10.95 -0.49
C PRO A 131 0.76 -9.72 0.01
N TYR A 132 0.49 -8.57 -0.60
CA TYR A 132 1.08 -7.31 -0.17
C TYR A 132 0.07 -6.16 -0.25
N VAL A 133 0.32 -5.13 0.55
CA VAL A 133 -0.40 -3.86 0.52
C VAL A 133 0.59 -2.72 0.33
N PHE A 134 0.15 -1.67 -0.34
CA PHE A 134 0.94 -0.46 -0.48
C PHE A 134 0.60 0.55 0.61
N ILE A 135 1.62 1.30 1.02
CA ILE A 135 1.48 2.44 1.94
C ILE A 135 2.11 3.68 1.33
N ASP A 136 1.47 4.83 1.55
CA ASP A 136 1.85 6.16 1.07
C ASP A 136 1.69 6.34 -0.45
N SER A 137 2.21 5.46 -1.26
CA SER A 137 2.15 5.53 -2.73
C SER A 137 1.50 4.28 -3.32
N ASP A 138 0.92 4.41 -4.51
CA ASP A 138 0.26 3.33 -5.24
C ASP A 138 0.92 3.11 -6.62
N ILE A 139 0.84 1.89 -7.13
CA ILE A 139 1.28 1.50 -8.46
C ILE A 139 0.16 0.68 -9.12
N GLU A 140 -0.59 1.29 -10.04
CA GLU A 140 -1.71 0.65 -10.75
C GLU A 140 -1.33 -0.67 -11.46
N ALA A 141 -0.07 -0.80 -11.89
CA ALA A 141 0.40 -1.98 -12.61
C ALA A 141 0.67 -3.20 -11.71
N ALA A 142 0.44 -3.09 -10.39
CA ALA A 142 0.72 -4.14 -9.42
C ALA A 142 -0.59 -4.72 -8.85
N ASN A 143 -0.55 -5.99 -8.39
CA ASN A 143 -1.70 -6.70 -7.82
C ASN A 143 -1.77 -6.56 -6.29
N ALA A 144 -1.54 -5.35 -5.76
CA ALA A 144 -1.66 -5.12 -4.33
C ALA A 144 -3.08 -5.39 -3.85
N LEU A 145 -3.23 -6.00 -2.66
CA LEU A 145 -4.54 -6.25 -2.06
C LEU A 145 -5.26 -4.95 -1.70
N SER A 146 -4.51 -3.93 -1.34
CA SER A 146 -5.03 -2.62 -0.94
C SER A 146 -3.92 -1.57 -0.95
N TYR A 147 -4.34 -0.32 -0.90
CA TYR A 147 -3.49 0.84 -0.73
C TYR A 147 -3.97 1.66 0.47
N PHE A 148 -3.03 2.05 1.32
CA PHE A 148 -3.26 2.94 2.44
C PHE A 148 -2.46 4.22 2.25
N GLY A 149 -3.14 5.28 1.89
CA GLY A 149 -2.51 6.56 1.61
C GLY A 149 -3.53 7.65 1.33
N MET A 150 -3.03 8.80 0.91
CA MET A 150 -3.86 9.96 0.60
C MET A 150 -4.31 9.89 -0.86
N ASP A 151 -5.56 10.28 -1.13
CA ASP A 151 -5.99 10.62 -2.49
C ASP A 151 -5.27 11.89 -2.94
N SER A 152 -4.17 11.70 -3.66
CA SER A 152 -3.29 12.78 -4.09
C SER A 152 -3.94 13.71 -5.10
N LEU A 153 -4.84 13.21 -5.96
CA LEU A 153 -5.58 14.03 -6.91
C LEU A 153 -6.54 14.95 -6.16
N GLN A 154 -7.33 14.39 -5.24
CA GLN A 154 -8.25 15.16 -4.42
C GLN A 154 -7.51 16.15 -3.50
N SER A 155 -6.36 15.76 -2.96
CA SER A 155 -5.49 16.62 -2.17
C SER A 155 -5.04 17.85 -2.96
N GLY A 156 -4.61 17.66 -4.21
CA GLY A 156 -4.23 18.76 -5.10
C GLY A 156 -5.40 19.68 -5.43
N TYR A 157 -6.57 19.12 -5.71
CA TYR A 157 -7.79 19.89 -5.96
C TYR A 157 -8.19 20.74 -4.74
N LEU A 158 -8.16 20.15 -3.53
CA LEU A 158 -8.43 20.86 -2.29
C LEU A 158 -7.39 21.95 -2.00
N ALA A 159 -6.12 21.70 -2.27
CA ALA A 159 -5.06 22.71 -2.11
C ALA A 159 -5.33 23.94 -2.99
N ALA A 160 -5.68 23.74 -4.26
CA ALA A 160 -6.06 24.82 -5.16
C ALA A 160 -7.30 25.57 -4.64
N LYS A 161 -8.32 24.84 -4.22
CA LYS A 161 -9.56 25.40 -3.67
C LYS A 161 -9.28 26.28 -2.46
N LEU A 162 -8.49 25.80 -1.49
CA LEU A 162 -8.17 26.55 -0.28
C LEU A 162 -7.30 27.77 -0.58
N LEU A 163 -6.32 27.63 -1.47
CA LEU A 163 -5.43 28.73 -1.84
C LEU A 163 -6.15 29.84 -2.61
N LEU A 164 -7.11 29.48 -3.46
CA LEU A 164 -7.74 30.40 -4.41
C LEU A 164 -9.20 30.75 -4.03
N SER A 165 -9.75 30.25 -2.91
CA SER A 165 -11.15 30.45 -2.54
C SER A 165 -11.54 31.92 -2.37
N ASP A 166 -10.62 32.74 -1.83
CA ASP A 166 -10.86 34.16 -1.51
C ASP A 166 -10.06 35.10 -2.41
N ILE A 167 -9.34 34.56 -3.39
CA ILE A 167 -8.45 35.31 -4.26
C ILE A 167 -8.89 35.07 -5.70
N VAL A 168 -9.31 36.13 -6.40
CA VAL A 168 -9.35 36.11 -7.86
C VAL A 168 -7.92 36.36 -8.33
N PRO A 169 -7.22 35.38 -8.91
CA PRO A 169 -5.85 35.62 -9.33
C PRO A 169 -5.84 36.71 -10.42
N GLN A 170 -5.14 37.80 -10.17
CA GLN A 170 -4.92 38.83 -11.19
C GLN A 170 -3.72 38.53 -12.08
N LYS A 171 -2.96 37.49 -11.76
CA LYS A 171 -1.73 37.09 -12.43
C LYS A 171 -1.69 35.57 -12.63
N ASP A 172 -0.78 35.10 -13.44
CA ASP A 172 -0.52 33.68 -13.62
C ASP A 172 -0.15 33.00 -12.31
N ILE A 173 -0.57 31.75 -12.17
CA ILE A 173 -0.27 30.92 -11.01
C ILE A 173 0.96 30.08 -11.31
N ALA A 174 2.00 30.16 -10.46
CA ALA A 174 3.19 29.32 -10.58
C ALA A 174 3.11 28.16 -9.57
N VAL A 175 3.29 26.94 -10.06
CA VAL A 175 3.40 25.74 -9.24
C VAL A 175 4.83 25.24 -9.33
N PHE A 176 5.50 25.15 -8.18
CA PHE A 176 6.84 24.59 -8.07
C PHE A 176 6.75 23.10 -7.74
N LYS A 177 7.36 22.28 -8.61
CA LYS A 177 7.45 20.83 -8.42
C LYS A 177 8.90 20.43 -8.23
N ILE A 178 9.20 19.81 -7.08
CA ILE A 178 10.53 19.25 -6.83
C ILE A 178 10.61 17.89 -7.51
N ASN A 179 11.59 17.72 -8.39
CA ASN A 179 11.89 16.47 -9.05
C ASN A 179 13.12 15.84 -8.39
N ARG A 180 13.00 14.65 -7.85
CA ARG A 180 14.15 13.93 -7.30
C ARG A 180 14.92 13.30 -8.45
N TYR A 181 16.20 13.62 -8.56
CA TYR A 181 17.08 13.11 -9.60
C TYR A 181 17.10 11.57 -9.62
N GLY A 182 16.89 10.98 -10.79
CA GLY A 182 16.96 9.51 -10.96
C GLY A 182 15.77 8.74 -10.40
N ASN A 183 14.78 9.44 -9.86
CA ASN A 183 13.66 8.79 -9.22
C ASN A 183 12.33 9.22 -9.83
N VAL A 184 11.86 8.47 -10.79
CA VAL A 184 10.46 8.48 -11.18
C VAL A 184 9.73 7.66 -10.11
N GLY A 185 9.70 8.21 -8.88
CA GLY A 185 9.10 7.57 -7.73
C GLY A 185 7.59 7.55 -7.81
N SER A 186 6.97 7.87 -6.72
CA SER A 186 5.52 7.88 -6.60
C SER A 186 4.88 8.88 -7.56
N ASN A 187 3.77 8.51 -8.17
CA ASN A 187 2.93 9.38 -9.00
C ASN A 187 2.19 10.47 -8.20
N GLN A 188 2.37 10.53 -6.88
CA GLN A 188 1.63 11.42 -5.98
C GLN A 188 1.80 12.89 -6.31
N SER A 189 3.03 13.35 -6.59
CA SER A 189 3.25 14.76 -6.91
C SER A 189 2.62 15.14 -8.26
N ASP A 190 2.58 14.20 -9.22
CA ASP A 190 1.91 14.38 -10.50
C ASP A 190 0.39 14.43 -10.31
N LEU A 191 -0.18 13.53 -9.52
CA LEU A 191 -1.60 13.52 -9.21
C LEU A 191 -2.03 14.79 -8.46
N ARG A 192 -1.24 15.25 -7.48
CA ARG A 192 -1.51 16.53 -6.80
C ARG A 192 -1.49 17.71 -7.77
N TYR A 193 -0.52 17.74 -8.69
CA TYR A 193 -0.48 18.76 -9.72
C TYR A 193 -1.70 18.69 -10.64
N GLN A 194 -2.09 17.50 -11.08
CA GLN A 194 -3.28 17.31 -11.92
C GLN A 194 -4.56 17.74 -11.19
N GLY A 195 -4.70 17.41 -9.91
CA GLY A 195 -5.81 17.86 -9.09
C GLY A 195 -5.87 19.39 -8.96
N PHE A 196 -4.72 20.01 -8.72
CA PHE A 196 -4.59 21.46 -8.66
C PHE A 196 -4.97 22.10 -10.01
N LEU A 197 -4.42 21.59 -11.10
CA LEU A 197 -4.71 22.04 -12.46
C LEU A 197 -6.21 21.93 -12.78
N LYS A 198 -6.84 20.81 -12.42
CA LYS A 198 -8.27 20.59 -12.62
C LYS A 198 -9.11 21.69 -11.97
N TYR A 199 -8.86 22.03 -10.71
CA TYR A 199 -9.58 23.10 -10.03
C TYR A 199 -9.39 24.44 -10.72
N VAL A 200 -8.15 24.79 -11.11
CA VAL A 200 -7.86 26.05 -11.80
C VAL A 200 -8.60 26.12 -13.14
N GLN A 201 -8.58 25.05 -13.93
CA GLN A 201 -9.29 24.99 -15.21
C GLN A 201 -10.82 25.12 -15.06
N GLU A 202 -11.38 24.53 -14.00
CA GLU A 202 -12.83 24.61 -13.73
C GLU A 202 -13.31 25.99 -13.22
N LYS A 203 -12.48 26.66 -12.42
CA LYS A 203 -12.90 27.89 -11.72
C LYS A 203 -12.26 29.16 -12.27
N PHE A 204 -11.11 29.04 -12.90
CA PHE A 204 -10.32 30.16 -13.41
C PHE A 204 -9.77 29.87 -14.81
N PRO A 205 -10.63 29.55 -15.80
CA PRO A 205 -10.20 29.12 -17.15
C PRO A 205 -9.36 30.15 -17.88
N GLU A 206 -9.51 31.44 -17.54
CA GLU A 206 -8.73 32.55 -18.13
C GLU A 206 -7.30 32.64 -17.60
N HIS A 207 -6.96 31.87 -16.53
CA HIS A 207 -5.66 31.98 -15.89
C HIS A 207 -4.73 30.87 -16.38
N ARG A 208 -3.47 31.26 -16.63
CA ARG A 208 -2.41 30.34 -17.02
C ARG A 208 -1.73 29.78 -15.79
N LEU A 209 -1.62 28.45 -15.74
CA LEU A 209 -0.86 27.74 -14.73
C LEU A 209 0.53 27.45 -15.29
N ARG A 210 1.56 27.97 -14.62
CA ARG A 210 2.97 27.77 -15.00
C ARG A 210 3.59 26.73 -14.05
N LEU A 211 3.96 25.58 -14.59
CA LEU A 211 4.73 24.58 -13.86
C LEU A 211 6.21 24.94 -13.91
N VAL A 212 6.85 25.00 -12.75
CA VAL A 212 8.29 25.19 -12.59
C VAL A 212 8.88 23.94 -11.95
N MET A 213 9.79 23.29 -12.66
CA MET A 213 10.53 22.13 -12.14
C MET A 213 11.77 22.60 -11.40
N LEU A 214 12.00 22.09 -10.18
CA LEU A 214 13.16 22.37 -9.33
C LEU A 214 14.01 21.11 -9.15
#